data_74ae2c2665b31d9ce408a0980a2831d1
#
_entry.id   74ae2c2665b31d9ce408a0980a2831d1
#
_cell.length_a   1.000
_cell.length_b   1.000
_cell.length_c   1.000
_cell.angle_alpha   90.00
_cell.angle_beta   90.00
_cell.angle_gamma   90.00
#
_symmetry.space_group_name_H-M   'P 1'
#
loop_
_entity.id
_entity.type
_entity.pdbx_description
1 polymer ?
#
loop_
_entity_poly.entity_id
_entity_poly.type
_entity_poly.pdbx_seq_one_letter_code
_entity_poly.pdbx_strand_id
1 'polypeptide(L)'
;MMNRLFVTIALVCCCAFLSSCDEKQKEWRLVWEENFDQADSFNEEVWSKIPRGNVDWNRHMSDYDSCYAMRDGYLVLRGLNNYTLAQDTSPVLTGGVYTKGKKLFENGRLEIKARLYGAKGAWPAFWLLPENTPWPEGGEIDIMERLNNDSIAYQTVHSHYTQVLGIKDNPNHGCVGEINRDDFNVYAIELSADSLSFYINDVHTFTYPKIETE
;
A
#
# COMPACT_ATOMS: atom_id res chain seq x y z
N MET A 1 29.77 -48.67 64.97
CA MET A 1 30.39 -48.45 63.64
C MET A 1 29.33 -48.19 62.65
N MET A 2 29.17 -46.93 62.25
CA MET A 2 28.12 -46.51 61.33
C MET A 2 28.73 -46.14 59.97
N ASN A 3 28.48 -46.98 58.96
CA ASN A 3 28.93 -46.73 57.58
C ASN A 3 28.07 -45.67 56.98
N ARG A 4 28.68 -44.56 56.61
CA ARG A 4 28.03 -43.51 55.76
C ARG A 4 28.31 -43.83 54.29
N LEU A 5 27.20 -44.05 53.54
CA LEU A 5 27.19 -44.20 52.08
C LEU A 5 27.12 -42.83 51.46
N PHE A 6 28.15 -42.42 50.72
CA PHE A 6 28.10 -41.20 49.91
C PHE A 6 27.54 -41.55 48.54
N VAL A 7 26.40 -41.00 48.23
CA VAL A 7 25.81 -41.04 46.87
C VAL A 7 26.26 -39.79 46.15
N THR A 8 27.08 -39.93 45.09
CA THR A 8 27.50 -38.85 44.22
C THR A 8 26.48 -38.76 43.11
N ILE A 9 25.69 -37.68 43.10
CA ILE A 9 24.76 -37.35 42.00
C ILE A 9 25.56 -36.58 40.96
N ALA A 10 25.76 -37.18 39.78
CA ALA A 10 26.31 -36.52 38.61
C ALA A 10 25.19 -35.72 37.92
N LEU A 11 25.29 -34.38 37.99
CA LEU A 11 24.41 -33.49 37.30
C LEU A 11 24.86 -33.40 35.83
N VAL A 12 24.16 -34.08 34.93
CA VAL A 12 24.39 -33.94 33.49
C VAL A 12 23.69 -32.65 33.02
N CYS A 13 24.50 -31.62 32.81
CA CYS A 13 24.03 -30.36 32.24
C CYS A 13 23.85 -30.54 30.73
N CYS A 14 22.61 -30.79 30.28
CA CYS A 14 22.25 -30.75 28.87
C CYS A 14 22.22 -29.28 28.41
N CYS A 15 23.34 -28.82 27.83
CA CYS A 15 23.35 -27.56 27.07
C CYS A 15 22.58 -27.77 25.78
N ALA A 16 21.30 -27.41 25.78
CA ALA A 16 20.54 -27.23 24.54
C ALA A 16 21.12 -26.01 23.83
N PHE A 17 21.88 -26.22 22.76
CA PHE A 17 22.20 -25.16 21.81
C PHE A 17 20.92 -24.78 21.11
N LEU A 18 20.28 -23.68 21.57
CA LEU A 18 19.31 -22.97 20.78
C LEU A 18 20.08 -22.31 19.65
N SER A 19 20.09 -22.94 18.48
CA SER A 19 20.45 -22.28 17.25
C SER A 19 19.42 -21.18 17.02
N SER A 20 19.70 -19.96 17.49
CA SER A 20 19.05 -18.77 17.04
C SER A 20 19.40 -18.63 15.55
N CYS A 21 18.46 -18.91 14.68
CA CYS A 21 18.53 -18.42 13.33
C CYS A 21 18.45 -16.90 13.43
N ASP A 22 19.59 -16.22 13.39
CA ASP A 22 19.62 -14.79 13.16
C ASP A 22 19.07 -14.57 11.73
N GLU A 23 17.77 -14.36 11.61
CA GLU A 23 17.24 -13.68 10.42
C GLU A 23 17.96 -12.34 10.36
N LYS A 24 18.86 -12.22 9.38
CA LYS A 24 19.50 -10.93 9.08
C LYS A 24 18.38 -9.94 8.82
N GLN A 25 18.19 -9.02 9.75
CA GLN A 25 17.24 -7.94 9.62
C GLN A 25 17.58 -7.21 8.30
N LYS A 26 16.62 -7.12 7.38
CA LYS A 26 16.81 -6.41 6.13
C LYS A 26 17.14 -4.95 6.46
N GLU A 27 18.31 -4.49 6.04
CA GLU A 27 18.65 -3.07 6.13
C GLU A 27 18.09 -2.36 4.90
N TRP A 28 17.13 -1.47 5.11
CA TRP A 28 16.59 -0.61 4.06
C TRP A 28 17.45 0.64 3.90
N ARG A 29 17.76 0.99 2.65
CA ARG A 29 18.39 2.26 2.29
C ARG A 29 17.37 3.13 1.58
N LEU A 30 17.12 4.34 2.11
CA LEU A 30 16.29 5.33 1.44
C LEU A 30 16.95 5.72 0.10
N VAL A 31 16.22 5.54 -0.98
CA VAL A 31 16.67 5.85 -2.35
C VAL A 31 15.89 7.00 -2.98
N TRP A 32 14.69 7.26 -2.48
CA TRP A 32 13.85 8.35 -2.92
C TRP A 32 12.79 8.67 -1.86
N GLU A 33 12.46 9.94 -1.73
CA GLU A 33 11.35 10.42 -0.93
C GLU A 33 10.66 11.60 -1.60
N GLU A 34 9.37 11.80 -1.31
CA GLU A 34 8.59 12.96 -1.67
C GLU A 34 7.89 13.47 -0.41
N ASN A 35 8.26 14.66 0.02
CA ASN A 35 7.77 15.26 1.26
C ASN A 35 6.73 16.36 1.02
N PHE A 36 6.44 16.68 -0.26
CA PHE A 36 5.51 17.75 -0.63
C PHE A 36 5.81 19.09 0.03
N ASP A 37 7.10 19.42 0.20
CA ASP A 37 7.58 20.65 0.87
C ASP A 37 7.45 21.91 0.00
N GLN A 38 7.05 21.75 -1.25
CA GLN A 38 6.86 22.88 -2.18
C GLN A 38 5.61 23.67 -1.78
N ALA A 39 5.71 25.01 -1.79
CA ALA A 39 4.67 25.85 -1.22
C ALA A 39 3.37 25.89 -2.04
N ASP A 40 3.46 25.84 -3.38
CA ASP A 40 2.35 26.18 -4.26
C ASP A 40 1.78 25.02 -5.06
N SER A 41 2.61 24.01 -5.40
CA SER A 41 2.18 22.84 -6.16
C SER A 41 3.06 21.63 -5.86
N PHE A 42 2.62 20.43 -6.26
CA PHE A 42 3.48 19.24 -6.24
C PHE A 42 4.51 19.29 -7.39
N ASN A 43 5.59 18.52 -7.25
CA ASN A 43 6.66 18.44 -8.24
C ASN A 43 6.16 17.81 -9.54
N GLU A 44 5.97 18.62 -10.60
CA GLU A 44 5.47 18.16 -11.89
C GLU A 44 6.50 17.33 -12.69
N GLU A 45 7.78 17.29 -12.29
CA GLU A 45 8.74 16.36 -12.88
C GLU A 45 8.48 14.91 -12.44
N VAL A 46 7.85 14.74 -11.29
CA VAL A 46 7.51 13.42 -10.71
C VAL A 46 6.04 13.09 -10.87
N TRP A 47 5.16 14.06 -10.65
CA TRP A 47 3.72 13.86 -10.58
C TRP A 47 2.97 14.50 -11.75
N SER A 48 1.88 13.89 -12.15
CA SER A 48 0.87 14.48 -13.03
C SER A 48 -0.50 14.32 -12.42
N LYS A 49 -1.43 15.24 -12.69
CA LYS A 49 -2.85 15.04 -12.40
C LYS A 49 -3.39 13.89 -13.23
N ILE A 50 -4.19 13.02 -12.63
CA ILE A 50 -4.84 11.90 -13.33
C ILE A 50 -5.94 12.48 -14.23
N PRO A 51 -5.95 12.19 -15.54
CA PRO A 51 -7.00 12.65 -16.44
C PRO A 51 -8.32 11.91 -16.17
N ARG A 52 -9.43 12.57 -16.50
CA ARG A 52 -10.75 11.94 -16.46
C ARG A 52 -10.82 10.80 -17.46
N GLY A 53 -11.41 9.69 -17.03
CA GLY A 53 -11.71 8.52 -17.84
C GLY A 53 -13.19 8.16 -17.82
N ASN A 54 -13.49 6.91 -18.21
CA ASN A 54 -14.86 6.42 -18.35
C ASN A 54 -15.21 5.29 -17.35
N VAL A 55 -14.25 4.91 -16.50
CA VAL A 55 -14.45 3.84 -15.50
C VAL A 55 -14.74 4.44 -14.13
N ASP A 56 -15.27 3.65 -13.22
CA ASP A 56 -15.81 4.12 -11.94
C ASP A 56 -14.84 4.94 -11.12
N TRP A 57 -13.57 4.54 -11.05
CA TRP A 57 -12.58 5.21 -10.24
C TRP A 57 -12.09 6.55 -10.83
N ASN A 58 -12.17 6.77 -12.17
CA ASN A 58 -11.63 7.98 -12.79
C ASN A 58 -12.67 8.86 -13.54
N ARG A 59 -13.92 8.47 -13.59
CA ARG A 59 -14.96 9.26 -14.30
C ARG A 59 -15.25 10.63 -13.68
N HIS A 60 -14.81 10.85 -12.45
CA HIS A 60 -14.94 12.11 -11.73
C HIS A 60 -13.62 12.85 -11.53
N MET A 61 -12.51 12.32 -12.08
CA MET A 61 -11.22 13.01 -12.03
C MET A 61 -11.30 14.36 -12.71
N SER A 62 -10.64 15.35 -12.13
CA SER A 62 -10.62 16.71 -12.60
C SER A 62 -9.24 17.33 -12.36
N ASP A 63 -8.81 18.15 -13.30
CA ASP A 63 -7.61 18.99 -13.18
C ASP A 63 -7.87 20.31 -12.44
N TYR A 64 -9.13 20.54 -12.03
CA TYR A 64 -9.54 21.74 -11.30
C TYR A 64 -8.73 21.93 -10.01
N ASP A 65 -8.06 23.09 -9.91
CA ASP A 65 -7.08 23.35 -8.85
C ASP A 65 -7.65 23.20 -7.43
N SER A 66 -8.94 23.48 -7.23
CA SER A 66 -9.57 23.27 -5.92
C SER A 66 -9.58 21.82 -5.45
N CYS A 67 -9.38 20.84 -6.36
CA CYS A 67 -9.22 19.43 -5.98
C CYS A 67 -7.83 19.11 -5.39
N TYR A 68 -6.91 20.05 -5.46
CA TYR A 68 -5.52 19.91 -5.04
C TYR A 68 -5.14 21.04 -4.07
N ALA A 69 -4.35 20.76 -3.07
CA ALA A 69 -3.72 21.77 -2.25
C ALA A 69 -2.43 21.26 -1.63
N MET A 70 -1.48 22.17 -1.48
CA MET A 70 -0.32 21.97 -0.63
C MET A 70 -0.62 22.63 0.72
N ARG A 71 -0.52 21.87 1.81
CA ARG A 71 -0.78 22.38 3.16
C ARG A 71 0.14 21.71 4.16
N ASP A 72 0.88 22.49 4.92
CA ASP A 72 1.67 22.03 6.06
C ASP A 72 2.60 20.84 5.70
N GLY A 73 3.19 20.86 4.48
CA GLY A 73 4.04 19.76 3.99
C GLY A 73 3.24 18.52 3.55
N TYR A 74 1.99 18.68 3.17
CA TYR A 74 1.15 17.58 2.65
C TYR A 74 0.51 17.95 1.32
N LEU A 75 0.46 16.99 0.41
CA LEU A 75 -0.46 17.05 -0.72
C LEU A 75 -1.87 16.65 -0.24
N VAL A 76 -2.83 17.53 -0.44
CA VAL A 76 -4.23 17.28 -0.10
C VAL A 76 -5.03 17.08 -1.38
N LEU A 77 -5.49 15.87 -1.62
CA LEU A 77 -6.40 15.52 -2.70
C LEU A 77 -7.85 15.57 -2.19
N ARG A 78 -8.74 16.18 -2.96
CA ARG A 78 -10.12 16.44 -2.52
C ARG A 78 -11.14 15.85 -3.47
N GLY A 79 -12.23 15.36 -2.89
CA GLY A 79 -13.52 15.18 -3.57
C GLY A 79 -14.43 16.38 -3.26
N LEU A 80 -14.97 17.02 -4.28
CA LEU A 80 -15.78 18.23 -4.18
C LEU A 80 -17.11 18.04 -4.90
N ASN A 81 -18.21 18.56 -4.32
CA ASN A 81 -19.42 18.76 -5.09
C ASN A 81 -19.18 19.86 -6.14
N ASN A 82 -19.60 19.61 -7.36
CA ASN A 82 -19.42 20.57 -8.45
C ASN A 82 -20.55 21.60 -8.46
N TYR A 83 -20.35 22.72 -7.77
CA TYR A 83 -21.26 23.86 -7.77
C TYR A 83 -20.78 25.03 -8.64
N THR A 84 -19.55 24.98 -9.13
CA THR A 84 -18.86 26.16 -9.69
C THR A 84 -18.36 26.00 -11.12
N LEU A 85 -18.12 24.79 -11.58
CA LEU A 85 -17.67 24.53 -12.96
C LEU A 85 -18.87 24.22 -13.87
N ALA A 86 -19.58 25.25 -14.30
CA ALA A 86 -20.80 25.12 -15.12
C ALA A 86 -20.57 24.35 -16.45
N GLN A 87 -19.36 24.40 -16.98
CA GLN A 87 -18.97 23.65 -18.19
C GLN A 87 -18.68 22.16 -17.94
N ASP A 88 -18.52 21.75 -16.69
CA ASP A 88 -18.29 20.37 -16.31
C ASP A 88 -19.58 19.75 -15.75
N THR A 89 -20.15 18.80 -16.46
CA THR A 89 -21.43 18.17 -16.10
C THR A 89 -21.30 17.11 -14.98
N SER A 90 -20.09 16.79 -14.55
CA SER A 90 -19.88 15.85 -13.44
C SER A 90 -20.39 16.46 -12.13
N PRO A 91 -21.26 15.76 -11.37
CA PRO A 91 -21.78 16.28 -10.10
C PRO A 91 -20.74 16.33 -8.99
N VAL A 92 -19.65 15.58 -9.14
CA VAL A 92 -18.54 15.49 -8.19
C VAL A 92 -17.22 15.61 -8.97
N LEU A 93 -16.26 16.30 -8.40
CA LEU A 93 -14.91 16.44 -8.93
C LEU A 93 -13.93 15.82 -7.92
N THR A 94 -12.99 15.02 -8.39
CA THR A 94 -12.00 14.36 -7.52
C THR A 94 -10.58 14.65 -8.01
N GLY A 95 -9.66 14.89 -7.07
CA GLY A 95 -8.23 15.03 -7.36
C GLY A 95 -7.52 13.69 -7.26
N GLY A 96 -6.57 13.45 -8.14
CA GLY A 96 -5.66 12.32 -8.09
C GLY A 96 -4.38 12.65 -8.83
N VAL A 97 -3.27 12.09 -8.37
CA VAL A 97 -1.95 12.24 -8.99
C VAL A 97 -1.31 10.88 -9.25
N TYR A 98 -0.43 10.81 -10.24
CA TYR A 98 0.28 9.60 -10.61
C TYR A 98 1.68 9.92 -11.15
N THR A 99 2.56 8.94 -11.14
CA THR A 99 3.95 9.08 -11.63
C THR A 99 4.14 8.49 -13.03
N LYS A 100 3.07 8.16 -13.74
CA LYS A 100 3.10 7.52 -15.05
C LYS A 100 4.02 8.25 -16.05
N GLY A 101 4.95 7.50 -16.65
CA GLY A 101 5.93 8.03 -17.61
C GLY A 101 7.01 8.94 -16.98
N LYS A 102 7.07 9.04 -15.67
CA LYS A 102 8.02 9.91 -14.95
C LYS A 102 8.87 9.15 -13.94
N LYS A 103 8.24 8.39 -13.05
CA LYS A 103 8.94 7.61 -12.03
C LYS A 103 8.33 6.24 -11.87
N LEU A 104 9.18 5.23 -11.91
CA LEU A 104 8.84 3.84 -11.69
C LEU A 104 9.43 3.35 -10.37
N PHE A 105 8.81 2.34 -9.81
CA PHE A 105 9.27 1.64 -8.62
C PHE A 105 9.53 0.18 -9.00
N GLU A 106 10.68 -0.32 -8.55
CA GLU A 106 11.09 -1.70 -8.73
C GLU A 106 11.09 -2.43 -7.39
N ASN A 107 11.84 -3.52 -7.28
CA ASN A 107 11.98 -4.25 -6.03
C ASN A 107 12.47 -3.33 -4.91
N GLY A 108 11.87 -3.48 -3.75
CA GLY A 108 12.15 -2.64 -2.60
C GLY A 108 10.93 -2.46 -1.70
N ARG A 109 11.01 -1.55 -0.76
CA ARG A 109 9.90 -1.16 0.11
C ARG A 109 9.39 0.22 -0.32
N LEU A 110 8.10 0.32 -0.57
CA LEU A 110 7.41 1.58 -0.86
C LEU A 110 6.44 1.87 0.28
N GLU A 111 6.48 3.10 0.78
CA GLU A 111 5.62 3.55 1.87
C GLU A 111 4.89 4.84 1.51
N ILE A 112 3.67 4.97 1.97
CA ILE A 112 2.95 6.24 2.02
C ILE A 112 2.40 6.49 3.41
N LYS A 113 2.68 7.68 3.96
CA LYS A 113 2.03 8.18 5.16
C LYS A 113 0.84 9.04 4.75
N ALA A 114 -0.36 8.56 5.01
CA ALA A 114 -1.58 9.24 4.60
C ALA A 114 -2.65 9.23 5.69
N ARG A 115 -3.47 10.32 5.71
CA ARG A 115 -4.71 10.37 6.47
C ARG A 115 -5.88 10.41 5.50
N LEU A 116 -6.77 9.45 5.65
CA LEU A 116 -7.88 9.23 4.74
C LEU A 116 -9.19 9.71 5.37
N TYR A 117 -9.79 10.73 4.79
CA TYR A 117 -11.12 11.16 5.23
C TYR A 117 -12.18 10.29 4.56
N GLY A 118 -13.07 9.72 5.38
CA GLY A 118 -14.20 8.94 4.92
C GLY A 118 -15.41 9.82 4.63
N ALA A 119 -16.16 9.45 3.61
CA ALA A 119 -17.50 9.98 3.32
C ALA A 119 -18.26 8.92 2.52
N LYS A 120 -19.58 9.02 2.47
CA LYS A 120 -20.39 8.13 1.62
C LYS A 120 -19.95 8.27 0.15
N GLY A 121 -19.53 7.19 -0.48
CA GLY A 121 -19.02 7.14 -1.83
C GLY A 121 -17.55 7.56 -1.99
N ALA A 122 -16.86 7.91 -0.91
CA ALA A 122 -15.42 8.14 -0.96
C ALA A 122 -14.66 6.81 -1.19
N TRP A 123 -13.63 6.88 -2.03
CA TRP A 123 -12.79 5.75 -2.37
C TRP A 123 -11.35 6.23 -2.59
N PRO A 124 -10.67 6.73 -1.54
CA PRO A 124 -9.25 7.03 -1.64
C PRO A 124 -8.44 5.74 -1.74
N ALA A 125 -7.46 5.76 -2.63
CA ALA A 125 -6.60 4.61 -2.90
C ALA A 125 -5.15 5.01 -3.14
N PHE A 126 -4.24 4.09 -2.85
CA PHE A 126 -2.83 4.13 -3.20
C PHE A 126 -2.45 2.78 -3.82
N TRP A 127 -2.07 2.80 -5.11
CA TRP A 127 -1.97 1.60 -5.93
C TRP A 127 -0.90 1.72 -7.01
N LEU A 128 -0.48 0.58 -7.56
CA LEU A 128 0.53 0.46 -8.60
C LEU A 128 -0.04 -0.26 -9.82
N LEU A 129 0.34 0.23 -11.00
CA LEU A 129 0.16 -0.45 -12.28
C LEU A 129 1.51 -0.63 -12.98
N PRO A 130 1.67 -1.67 -13.81
CA PRO A 130 2.84 -1.80 -14.67
C PRO A 130 2.84 -0.73 -15.76
N GLU A 131 4.03 -0.33 -16.21
CA GLU A 131 4.16 0.70 -17.23
C GLU A 131 3.68 0.25 -18.60
N ASN A 132 4.02 -0.97 -19.01
CA ASN A 132 3.94 -1.40 -20.41
C ASN A 132 2.99 -2.55 -20.66
N THR A 133 2.39 -3.15 -19.64
CA THR A 133 1.48 -4.28 -19.81
C THR A 133 0.07 -3.85 -19.42
N PRO A 134 -0.92 -4.05 -20.29
CA PRO A 134 -2.30 -3.63 -20.01
C PRO A 134 -2.91 -4.45 -18.86
N TRP A 135 -3.93 -3.88 -18.25
CA TRP A 135 -4.78 -4.56 -17.27
C TRP A 135 -5.72 -5.55 -17.99
N PRO A 136 -6.01 -6.74 -17.44
CA PRO A 136 -5.52 -7.25 -16.15
C PRO A 136 -4.20 -8.07 -16.23
N GLU A 137 -3.64 -8.27 -17.44
CA GLU A 137 -2.46 -9.13 -17.67
C GLU A 137 -1.22 -8.61 -16.95
N GLY A 138 -1.07 -7.30 -16.89
CA GLY A 138 0.06 -6.65 -16.20
C GLY A 138 -0.07 -6.60 -14.69
N GLY A 139 -1.25 -6.91 -14.18
CA GLY A 139 -1.56 -6.82 -12.75
C GLY A 139 -1.85 -5.40 -12.27
N GLU A 140 -2.30 -5.34 -11.03
CA GLU A 140 -2.55 -4.14 -10.23
C GLU A 140 -2.32 -4.49 -8.77
N ILE A 141 -1.71 -3.61 -8.04
CA ILE A 141 -1.39 -3.80 -6.64
C ILE A 141 -2.00 -2.64 -5.85
N ASP A 142 -3.09 -2.92 -5.14
CA ASP A 142 -3.72 -1.95 -4.26
C ASP A 142 -3.04 -2.02 -2.90
N ILE A 143 -2.11 -1.10 -2.66
CA ILE A 143 -1.39 -1.03 -1.39
C ILE A 143 -2.36 -0.60 -0.29
N MET A 144 -3.35 0.22 -0.62
CA MET A 144 -4.38 0.67 0.27
C MET A 144 -5.59 1.19 -0.50
N GLU A 145 -6.77 0.72 -0.14
CA GLU A 145 -8.05 1.32 -0.50
C GLU A 145 -8.88 1.50 0.76
N ARG A 146 -9.62 2.61 0.85
CA ARG A 146 -10.62 2.80 1.90
C ARG A 146 -11.97 3.08 1.27
N LEU A 147 -12.99 2.35 1.67
CA LEU A 147 -14.34 2.53 1.14
C LEU A 147 -15.22 3.26 2.16
N ASN A 148 -15.88 4.32 1.71
CA ASN A 148 -16.82 5.09 2.53
C ASN A 148 -16.21 5.57 3.87
N ASN A 149 -16.81 5.16 4.98
CA ASN A 149 -16.38 5.48 6.35
C ASN A 149 -15.77 4.27 7.07
N ASP A 150 -15.28 3.28 6.34
CA ASP A 150 -14.75 2.07 6.93
C ASP A 150 -13.58 2.37 7.90
N SER A 151 -13.48 1.56 8.95
CA SER A 151 -12.36 1.61 9.91
C SER A 151 -11.20 0.68 9.52
N ILE A 152 -11.27 0.13 8.32
CA ILE A 152 -10.29 -0.76 7.74
C ILE A 152 -9.80 -0.22 6.41
N ALA A 153 -8.62 -0.63 6.00
CA ALA A 153 -8.14 -0.52 4.62
C ALA A 153 -8.11 -1.89 3.96
N TYR A 154 -8.39 -1.91 2.68
CA TYR A 154 -8.32 -3.08 1.81
C TYR A 154 -6.97 -3.08 1.11
N GLN A 155 -6.38 -4.25 0.96
CA GLN A 155 -5.14 -4.49 0.24
C GLN A 155 -5.37 -5.66 -0.71
N THR A 156 -5.15 -5.45 -2.02
CA THR A 156 -5.60 -6.39 -3.04
C THR A 156 -4.55 -6.55 -4.14
N VAL A 157 -4.47 -7.74 -4.71
CA VAL A 157 -3.69 -8.02 -5.92
C VAL A 157 -4.64 -8.44 -7.03
N HIS A 158 -4.67 -7.67 -8.10
CA HIS A 158 -5.37 -8.03 -9.32
C HIS A 158 -4.36 -8.50 -10.37
N SER A 159 -4.70 -9.54 -11.11
CA SER A 159 -3.86 -10.12 -12.15
C SER A 159 -4.70 -10.92 -13.13
N HIS A 160 -4.11 -11.41 -14.21
CA HIS A 160 -4.76 -12.40 -15.08
C HIS A 160 -5.28 -13.60 -14.26
N TYR A 161 -4.49 -14.10 -13.30
CA TYR A 161 -4.84 -15.23 -12.46
C TYR A 161 -6.09 -14.97 -11.61
N THR A 162 -6.21 -13.78 -11.01
CA THR A 162 -7.34 -13.42 -10.17
C THR A 162 -8.55 -12.91 -10.95
N GLN A 163 -8.34 -12.22 -12.07
CA GLN A 163 -9.41 -11.54 -12.82
C GLN A 163 -9.93 -12.36 -13.99
N VAL A 164 -9.07 -13.06 -14.71
CA VAL A 164 -9.46 -13.85 -15.89
C VAL A 164 -9.71 -15.31 -15.52
N LEU A 165 -8.80 -15.94 -14.75
CA LEU A 165 -8.97 -17.32 -14.32
C LEU A 165 -9.89 -17.43 -13.09
N GLY A 166 -10.17 -16.34 -12.40
CA GLY A 166 -11.09 -16.29 -11.26
C GLY A 166 -10.55 -16.93 -9.97
N ILE A 167 -9.26 -17.22 -9.88
CA ILE A 167 -8.64 -17.88 -8.74
C ILE A 167 -8.24 -16.82 -7.70
N LYS A 168 -9.04 -16.67 -6.65
CA LYS A 168 -8.90 -15.60 -5.65
C LYS A 168 -8.52 -16.08 -4.26
N ASP A 169 -8.70 -17.37 -3.99
CA ASP A 169 -8.56 -17.93 -2.64
C ASP A 169 -7.31 -18.80 -2.47
N ASN A 170 -6.61 -19.13 -3.56
CA ASN A 170 -5.41 -19.97 -3.52
C ASN A 170 -4.34 -19.50 -4.53
N PRO A 171 -3.44 -18.61 -4.12
CA PRO A 171 -3.36 -17.94 -2.83
C PRO A 171 -4.48 -16.90 -2.67
N ASN A 172 -4.77 -16.55 -1.40
CA ASN A 172 -5.68 -15.43 -1.13
C ASN A 172 -5.11 -14.14 -1.74
N HIS A 173 -5.92 -13.44 -2.54
CA HIS A 173 -5.47 -12.28 -3.32
C HIS A 173 -5.54 -10.94 -2.59
N GLY A 174 -6.02 -10.92 -1.34
CA GLY A 174 -6.11 -9.69 -0.58
C GLY A 174 -6.48 -9.91 0.89
N CYS A 175 -6.39 -8.86 1.65
CA CYS A 175 -6.76 -8.82 3.04
C CYS A 175 -7.31 -7.44 3.43
N VAL A 176 -7.70 -7.32 4.69
CA VAL A 176 -8.06 -6.03 5.32
C VAL A 176 -7.22 -5.83 6.56
N GLY A 177 -6.94 -4.59 6.90
CA GLY A 177 -6.27 -4.23 8.13
C GLY A 177 -6.92 -3.00 8.79
N GLU A 178 -6.86 -2.94 10.11
CA GLU A 178 -7.39 -1.81 10.87
C GLU A 178 -6.58 -0.55 10.62
N ILE A 179 -7.26 0.60 10.56
CA ILE A 179 -6.65 1.92 10.42
C ILE A 179 -7.13 2.86 11.52
N ASN A 180 -6.27 3.82 11.89
CA ASN A 180 -6.73 4.98 12.61
C ASN A 180 -7.51 5.89 11.65
N ARG A 181 -8.81 6.05 11.88
CA ARG A 181 -9.72 6.80 10.99
C ARG A 181 -9.49 8.30 11.01
N ASP A 182 -8.94 8.79 12.10
CA ASP A 182 -8.89 10.22 12.43
C ASP A 182 -7.46 10.77 12.34
N ASP A 183 -6.47 9.91 12.07
CA ASP A 183 -5.06 10.29 12.02
C ASP A 183 -4.34 9.64 10.83
N PHE A 184 -3.06 9.94 10.71
CA PHE A 184 -2.18 9.34 9.70
C PHE A 184 -1.93 7.86 10.01
N ASN A 185 -1.88 7.08 8.95
CA ASN A 185 -1.36 5.72 8.95
C ASN A 185 -0.23 5.62 7.93
N VAL A 186 0.65 4.65 8.12
CA VAL A 186 1.68 4.29 7.14
C VAL A 186 1.23 3.01 6.43
N TYR A 187 1.07 3.09 5.13
CA TYR A 187 0.75 1.96 4.27
C TYR A 187 1.99 1.58 3.49
N ALA A 188 2.35 0.32 3.50
CA ALA A 188 3.58 -0.12 2.86
C ALA A 188 3.43 -1.43 2.09
N ILE A 189 4.29 -1.58 1.09
CA ILE A 189 4.49 -2.83 0.37
C ILE A 189 5.98 -3.10 0.19
N GLU A 190 6.38 -4.35 0.36
CA GLU A 190 7.67 -4.87 -0.07
C GLU A 190 7.48 -5.68 -1.34
N LEU A 191 8.11 -5.21 -2.41
CA LEU A 191 8.17 -5.90 -3.70
C LEU A 191 9.48 -6.70 -3.76
N SER A 192 9.36 -7.98 -3.97
CA SER A 192 10.50 -8.87 -4.17
C SER A 192 10.37 -9.66 -5.47
N ALA A 193 11.40 -10.43 -5.82
CA ALA A 193 11.34 -11.30 -6.99
C ALA A 193 10.27 -12.41 -6.85
N ASP A 194 9.94 -12.79 -5.60
CA ASP A 194 9.15 -13.98 -5.30
C ASP A 194 7.80 -13.67 -4.65
N SER A 195 7.58 -12.43 -4.18
CA SER A 195 6.37 -12.09 -3.44
C SER A 195 6.14 -10.59 -3.28
N LEU A 196 4.92 -10.26 -2.91
CA LEU A 196 4.47 -8.94 -2.45
C LEU A 196 4.05 -9.08 -1.00
N SER A 197 4.67 -8.33 -0.08
CA SER A 197 4.30 -8.32 1.34
C SER A 197 3.76 -6.96 1.74
N PHE A 198 2.59 -6.95 2.38
CA PHE A 198 1.83 -5.75 2.68
C PHE A 198 1.85 -5.43 4.17
N TYR A 199 1.80 -4.13 4.49
CA TYR A 199 1.87 -3.65 5.88
C TYR A 199 0.96 -2.45 6.09
N ILE A 200 0.43 -2.32 7.30
CA ILE A 200 -0.24 -1.12 7.81
C ILE A 200 0.38 -0.79 9.18
N ASN A 201 0.93 0.41 9.35
CA ASN A 201 1.60 0.85 10.57
C ASN A 201 2.68 -0.17 11.04
N ASP A 202 3.50 -0.64 10.11
CA ASP A 202 4.54 -1.67 10.29
C ASP A 202 4.02 -3.06 10.72
N VAL A 203 2.72 -3.25 10.83
CA VAL A 203 2.12 -4.57 11.06
C VAL A 203 1.96 -5.27 9.71
N HIS A 204 2.62 -6.43 9.56
CA HIS A 204 2.44 -7.28 8.39
C HIS A 204 0.98 -7.77 8.30
N THR A 205 0.35 -7.59 7.15
CA THR A 205 -1.05 -7.95 6.93
C THR A 205 -1.21 -9.23 6.11
N PHE A 206 -0.50 -9.33 4.99
CA PHE A 206 -0.43 -10.57 4.22
C PHE A 206 0.74 -10.56 3.23
N THR A 207 1.03 -11.74 2.67
CA THR A 207 1.98 -11.91 1.57
C THR A 207 1.30 -12.63 0.41
N TYR A 208 1.41 -12.05 -0.79
CA TYR A 208 1.00 -12.67 -2.04
C TYR A 208 2.23 -13.23 -2.75
N PRO A 209 2.34 -14.56 -2.95
CA PRO A 209 3.47 -15.16 -3.64
C PRO A 209 3.41 -14.87 -5.14
N LYS A 210 4.56 -14.91 -5.80
CA LYS A 210 4.61 -14.93 -7.25
C LYS A 210 3.90 -16.17 -7.78
N ILE A 211 2.98 -15.95 -8.70
CA ILE A 211 2.31 -17.04 -9.40
C ILE A 211 3.15 -17.39 -10.63
N GLU A 212 3.65 -18.61 -10.64
CA GLU A 212 4.27 -19.16 -11.84
C GLU A 212 3.17 -19.79 -12.68
N THR A 213 2.91 -19.21 -13.85
CA THR A 213 2.05 -19.81 -14.88
C THR A 213 2.92 -20.63 -15.81
N GLU A 214 2.57 -21.90 -15.99
CA GLU A 214 3.17 -22.75 -17.01
C GLU A 214 2.96 -22.21 -18.42
#